data_4d0cce4c40ea580be5062687bc306522
#
_entry.id   4d0cce4c40ea580be5062687bc306522
#
_cell.length_a   1.000
_cell.length_b   1.000
_cell.length_c   1.000
_cell.angle_alpha   90.00
_cell.angle_beta   90.00
_cell.angle_gamma   90.00
#
_symmetry.space_group_name_H-M   'P 1'
#
loop_
_entity.id
_entity.type
_entity.pdbx_description
1 polymer ?
#
loop_
_entity_poly.entity_id
_entity_poly.type
_entity_poly.pdbx_seq_one_letter_code
_entity_poly.pdbx_strand_id
1 'polypeptide(L)'
;MYMVNTKYQNIKEIDFNKPSVIISNHQSFVDILILLSLSPKIVMVTKGWVWKSPVFGRIVQYAGFYTIEEGYEKLVDSLYPLVKEGYSIVVFPEGTRSDDCEIKRFHKGAFYLAEKLQLEIKPLVIYGTGLISSKKQPFYIKKGEIIAKVIPNSTYSELSSNTTYQEKTKYYRKLFLHEYDTLKEQYNRTTNDYYKKLLIKNYIYKGPVLEWYMRIKCKMDGYYNFWDRKLPREARIVDVGCGYGQLCFMLGLLSPKREIIGIDYDSDKIELANNSFLANGKIRFSQGNMQDIILPESDAFIFNDSLHYVTPSCQERILCHCASRLNPNGVILIREGDSSKKTEHKTIIKSEIWSTRIIKFNKTEGPLNFISSDWIRQFTKRYDLNLKIEQCDRKTSQTIYIITKP
;
A
#
# COMPACT_ATOMS: atom_id res chain seq x y z
N MET A 1 -23.13 -9.55 -0.52
CA MET A 1 -21.68 -9.59 -0.25
C MET A 1 -20.89 -8.93 -1.39
N TYR A 2 -21.29 -7.71 -1.76
CA TYR A 2 -20.75 -6.97 -2.91
C TYR A 2 -19.57 -6.04 -2.59
N MET A 3 -18.98 -6.15 -1.40
CA MET A 3 -17.92 -5.22 -0.96
C MET A 3 -16.49 -5.74 -1.18
N VAL A 4 -16.33 -7.04 -1.41
CA VAL A 4 -15.02 -7.66 -1.54
C VAL A 4 -14.97 -8.48 -2.82
N ASN A 5 -14.00 -8.19 -3.67
CA ASN A 5 -13.73 -8.95 -4.89
C ASN A 5 -12.52 -9.86 -4.63
N THR A 6 -12.70 -11.17 -4.76
CA THR A 6 -11.62 -12.16 -4.60
C THR A 6 -11.22 -12.72 -5.95
N LYS A 7 -9.93 -12.59 -6.29
CA LYS A 7 -9.33 -13.18 -7.48
C LYS A 7 -8.46 -14.38 -7.09
N TYR A 8 -8.67 -15.46 -7.79
CA TYR A 8 -7.88 -16.69 -7.61
C TYR A 8 -6.90 -16.85 -8.76
N GLN A 9 -5.62 -17.07 -8.44
CA GLN A 9 -4.55 -17.30 -9.41
C GLN A 9 -3.93 -18.67 -9.20
N ASN A 10 -3.68 -19.41 -10.28
CA ASN A 10 -3.03 -20.71 -10.28
C ASN A 10 -3.70 -21.76 -9.40
N ILE A 11 -5.01 -21.63 -9.09
CA ILE A 11 -5.72 -22.59 -8.21
C ILE A 11 -5.68 -24.01 -8.77
N LYS A 12 -5.60 -24.18 -10.08
CA LYS A 12 -5.48 -25.48 -10.73
C LYS A 12 -4.19 -26.25 -10.36
N GLU A 13 -3.20 -25.61 -9.78
CA GLU A 13 -1.98 -26.24 -9.24
C GLU A 13 -2.25 -27.09 -7.98
N ILE A 14 -3.43 -26.93 -7.35
CA ILE A 14 -3.90 -27.78 -6.27
C ILE A 14 -4.91 -28.76 -6.85
N ASP A 15 -4.54 -30.03 -6.89
CA ASP A 15 -5.50 -31.11 -7.19
C ASP A 15 -6.21 -31.51 -5.88
N PHE A 16 -7.40 -31.01 -5.69
CA PHE A 16 -8.21 -31.32 -4.48
C PHE A 16 -8.69 -32.77 -4.37
N ASN A 17 -8.44 -33.62 -5.37
CA ASN A 17 -8.66 -35.05 -5.28
C ASN A 17 -7.47 -35.78 -4.62
N LYS A 18 -6.32 -35.10 -4.47
CA LYS A 18 -5.14 -35.62 -3.80
C LYS A 18 -4.89 -34.79 -2.53
N PRO A 19 -4.88 -35.43 -1.35
CA PRO A 19 -4.60 -34.74 -0.11
C PRO A 19 -3.24 -34.00 -0.15
N SER A 20 -3.19 -32.81 0.42
CA SER A 20 -1.97 -32.03 0.51
C SER A 20 -1.96 -31.17 1.79
N VAL A 21 -0.79 -30.68 2.19
CA VAL A 21 -0.67 -29.65 3.21
C VAL A 21 -0.62 -28.29 2.53
N ILE A 22 -1.69 -27.53 2.61
CA ILE A 22 -1.78 -26.18 2.09
C ILE A 22 -1.24 -25.25 3.17
N ILE A 23 -0.13 -24.57 2.91
CA ILE A 23 0.40 -23.55 3.79
C ILE A 23 0.01 -22.17 3.28
N SER A 24 -0.42 -21.27 4.18
CA SER A 24 -0.80 -19.90 3.80
C SER A 24 -0.32 -18.89 4.84
N ASN A 25 -0.10 -17.63 4.41
CA ASN A 25 0.09 -16.52 5.33
C ASN A 25 -1.23 -16.15 6.03
N HIS A 26 -1.12 -15.47 7.19
CA HIS A 26 -2.30 -15.18 8.03
C HIS A 26 -2.35 -13.73 8.47
N GLN A 27 -3.30 -12.98 7.93
CA GLN A 27 -3.46 -11.54 8.20
C GLN A 27 -4.85 -11.20 8.74
N SER A 28 -5.86 -12.00 8.38
CA SER A 28 -7.26 -11.71 8.67
C SER A 28 -8.04 -12.98 9.03
N PHE A 29 -9.17 -12.80 9.68
CA PHE A 29 -10.19 -13.85 9.77
C PHE A 29 -10.70 -14.28 8.38
N VAL A 30 -10.70 -13.37 7.41
CA VAL A 30 -11.16 -13.63 6.04
C VAL A 30 -10.30 -14.69 5.33
N ASP A 31 -9.03 -14.87 5.71
CA ASP A 31 -8.15 -15.91 5.15
C ASP A 31 -8.75 -17.30 5.32
N ILE A 32 -9.34 -17.56 6.48
CA ILE A 32 -9.99 -18.83 6.81
C ILE A 32 -11.15 -19.10 5.85
N LEU A 33 -11.99 -18.08 5.61
CA LEU A 33 -13.14 -18.20 4.73
C LEU A 33 -12.74 -18.45 3.28
N ILE A 34 -11.66 -17.81 2.82
CA ILE A 34 -11.12 -18.01 1.47
C ILE A 34 -10.62 -19.45 1.32
N LEU A 35 -9.84 -19.95 2.28
CA LEU A 35 -9.27 -21.28 2.21
C LEU A 35 -10.35 -22.36 2.28
N LEU A 36 -11.33 -22.23 3.16
CA LEU A 36 -12.46 -23.15 3.26
C LEU A 36 -13.35 -23.13 2.00
N SER A 37 -13.40 -22.01 1.27
CA SER A 37 -14.19 -21.93 0.03
C SER A 37 -13.56 -22.68 -1.15
N LEU A 38 -12.30 -23.10 -1.05
CA LEU A 38 -11.60 -23.78 -2.15
C LEU A 38 -12.07 -25.23 -2.35
N SER A 39 -12.41 -25.94 -1.28
CA SER A 39 -12.89 -27.34 -1.35
C SER A 39 -13.64 -27.73 -0.07
N PRO A 40 -14.68 -28.57 -0.15
CA PRO A 40 -15.33 -29.13 1.02
C PRO A 40 -14.44 -30.14 1.78
N LYS A 41 -13.38 -30.65 1.14
CA LYS A 41 -12.41 -31.57 1.74
C LYS A 41 -11.18 -30.86 2.25
N ILE A 42 -11.39 -29.83 3.06
CA ILE A 42 -10.32 -29.07 3.74
C ILE A 42 -10.58 -29.08 5.25
N VAL A 43 -9.55 -29.42 6.02
CA VAL A 43 -9.52 -29.27 7.47
C VAL A 43 -8.42 -28.29 7.87
N MET A 44 -8.61 -27.57 8.96
CA MET A 44 -7.65 -26.56 9.42
C MET A 44 -7.07 -26.92 10.79
N VAL A 45 -5.79 -26.63 10.95
CA VAL A 45 -5.10 -26.74 12.24
C VAL A 45 -5.08 -25.39 12.94
N THR A 46 -5.53 -25.33 14.18
CA THR A 46 -5.63 -24.11 14.97
C THR A 46 -5.02 -24.26 16.37
N LYS A 47 -4.91 -23.16 17.09
CA LYS A 47 -4.53 -23.18 18.52
C LYS A 47 -5.75 -23.34 19.39
N GLY A 48 -5.60 -24.02 20.54
CA GLY A 48 -6.70 -24.36 21.42
C GLY A 48 -7.47 -23.17 22.00
N TRP A 49 -6.88 -21.98 22.11
CA TRP A 49 -7.62 -20.79 22.56
C TRP A 49 -8.76 -20.42 21.61
N VAL A 50 -8.64 -20.73 20.31
CA VAL A 50 -9.70 -20.49 19.31
C VAL A 50 -10.87 -21.44 19.59
N TRP A 51 -10.58 -22.69 19.95
CA TRP A 51 -11.54 -23.70 20.35
C TRP A 51 -12.36 -23.29 21.58
N LYS A 52 -11.70 -22.63 22.54
CA LYS A 52 -12.30 -22.15 23.79
C LYS A 52 -12.99 -20.79 23.65
N SER A 53 -12.91 -20.18 22.45
CA SER A 53 -13.53 -18.87 22.19
C SER A 53 -15.07 -18.95 22.24
N PRO A 54 -15.75 -18.09 23.02
CA PRO A 54 -17.21 -18.08 23.09
C PRO A 54 -17.88 -17.74 21.75
N VAL A 55 -17.18 -16.99 20.88
CA VAL A 55 -17.69 -16.57 19.57
C VAL A 55 -17.33 -17.56 18.48
N PHE A 56 -16.06 -18.00 18.43
CA PHE A 56 -15.55 -18.84 17.35
C PHE A 56 -15.51 -20.33 17.67
N GLY A 57 -15.52 -20.72 18.95
CA GLY A 57 -15.35 -22.11 19.36
C GLY A 57 -16.36 -23.05 18.73
N ARG A 58 -17.64 -22.68 18.72
CA ARG A 58 -18.70 -23.50 18.10
C ARG A 58 -18.53 -23.62 16.58
N ILE A 59 -18.13 -22.53 15.92
CA ILE A 59 -17.90 -22.52 14.46
C ILE A 59 -16.71 -23.42 14.12
N VAL A 60 -15.62 -23.32 14.86
CA VAL A 60 -14.38 -24.08 14.67
C VAL A 60 -14.61 -25.57 14.93
N GLN A 61 -15.38 -25.90 15.97
CA GLN A 61 -15.77 -27.31 16.30
C GLN A 61 -16.68 -27.88 15.22
N TYR A 62 -17.69 -27.14 14.80
CA TYR A 62 -18.61 -27.58 13.74
C TYR A 62 -17.92 -27.73 12.38
N ALA A 63 -16.95 -26.84 12.08
CA ALA A 63 -16.15 -26.90 10.86
C ALA A 63 -15.04 -27.98 10.90
N GLY A 64 -14.96 -28.78 11.96
CA GLY A 64 -14.00 -29.88 12.05
C GLY A 64 -12.55 -29.47 12.10
N PHE A 65 -12.24 -28.33 12.76
CA PHE A 65 -10.84 -27.89 12.93
C PHE A 65 -10.14 -28.77 13.97
N TYR A 66 -8.83 -28.90 13.87
CA TYR A 66 -7.99 -29.66 14.77
C TYR A 66 -7.08 -28.74 15.58
N THR A 67 -6.83 -29.12 16.85
CA THR A 67 -5.97 -28.33 17.74
C THR A 67 -4.61 -28.98 17.94
N ILE A 68 -3.57 -28.17 18.11
CA ILE A 68 -2.20 -28.61 18.37
C ILE A 68 -1.90 -28.76 19.89
N GLU A 69 -2.85 -28.49 20.78
CA GLU A 69 -2.60 -28.48 22.23
C GLU A 69 -2.07 -29.80 22.79
N GLU A 70 -2.47 -30.91 22.24
CA GLU A 70 -2.05 -32.24 22.69
C GLU A 70 -0.72 -32.74 22.07
N GLY A 71 -0.06 -31.87 21.29
CA GLY A 71 1.18 -32.19 20.61
C GLY A 71 1.02 -32.62 19.16
N TYR A 72 2.13 -32.60 18.44
CA TYR A 72 2.13 -32.88 17.01
C TYR A 72 1.90 -34.37 16.69
N GLU A 73 2.31 -35.30 17.55
CA GLU A 73 2.13 -36.72 17.33
C GLU A 73 0.66 -37.09 17.36
N LYS A 74 -0.07 -36.71 18.42
CA LYS A 74 -1.51 -36.93 18.51
C LYS A 74 -2.29 -36.23 17.38
N LEU A 75 -1.82 -35.08 16.96
CA LEU A 75 -2.41 -34.38 15.83
C LEU A 75 -2.25 -35.18 14.54
N VAL A 76 -1.08 -35.77 14.28
CA VAL A 76 -0.85 -36.66 13.13
C VAL A 76 -1.83 -37.85 13.18
N ASP A 77 -1.96 -38.51 14.32
CA ASP A 77 -2.87 -39.65 14.49
C ASP A 77 -4.33 -39.28 14.20
N SER A 78 -4.74 -38.08 14.64
CA SER A 78 -6.10 -37.58 14.42
C SER A 78 -6.36 -37.16 12.97
N LEU A 79 -5.35 -36.67 12.25
CA LEU A 79 -5.48 -36.23 10.86
C LEU A 79 -5.34 -37.38 9.85
N TYR A 80 -4.65 -38.47 10.22
CA TYR A 80 -4.38 -39.59 9.32
C TYR A 80 -5.63 -40.23 8.69
N PRO A 81 -6.73 -40.49 9.43
CA PRO A 81 -7.97 -40.99 8.84
C PRO A 81 -8.56 -40.07 7.79
N LEU A 82 -8.54 -38.74 8.06
CA LEU A 82 -9.08 -37.75 7.14
C LEU A 82 -8.26 -37.65 5.85
N VAL A 83 -6.94 -37.75 5.96
CA VAL A 83 -6.06 -37.82 4.79
C VAL A 83 -6.42 -39.00 3.90
N LYS A 84 -6.71 -40.16 4.50
CA LYS A 84 -7.20 -41.35 3.74
C LYS A 84 -8.56 -41.14 3.07
N GLU A 85 -9.41 -40.30 3.67
CA GLU A 85 -10.70 -39.91 3.09
C GLU A 85 -10.57 -38.81 2.03
N GLY A 86 -9.35 -38.34 1.76
CA GLY A 86 -9.04 -37.32 0.73
C GLY A 86 -9.07 -35.88 1.21
N TYR A 87 -9.00 -35.61 2.52
CA TYR A 87 -8.95 -34.26 3.06
C TYR A 87 -7.55 -33.67 2.98
N SER A 88 -7.44 -32.40 2.51
CA SER A 88 -6.24 -31.58 2.60
C SER A 88 -6.20 -30.81 3.92
N ILE A 89 -5.01 -30.58 4.42
CA ILE A 89 -4.77 -29.91 5.71
C ILE A 89 -4.28 -28.51 5.46
N VAL A 90 -4.96 -27.50 6.02
CA VAL A 90 -4.52 -26.10 5.95
C VAL A 90 -3.81 -25.72 7.25
N VAL A 91 -2.62 -25.12 7.09
CA VAL A 91 -1.81 -24.63 8.20
C VAL A 91 -1.34 -23.20 7.93
N PHE A 92 -1.50 -22.35 8.91
CA PHE A 92 -0.84 -21.03 8.93
C PHE A 92 0.50 -21.16 9.66
N PRO A 93 1.64 -21.20 8.94
CA PRO A 93 2.92 -21.47 9.59
C PRO A 93 3.39 -20.32 10.50
N GLU A 94 2.79 -19.13 10.40
CA GLU A 94 3.02 -18.00 11.30
C GLU A 94 2.43 -18.22 12.70
N GLY A 95 1.46 -19.12 12.84
CA GLY A 95 0.79 -19.46 14.11
C GLY A 95 -0.04 -18.33 14.72
N THR A 96 -0.09 -17.16 14.12
CA THR A 96 -0.93 -16.01 14.53
C THR A 96 -1.09 -15.03 13.39
N ARG A 97 -2.18 -14.27 13.40
CA ARG A 97 -2.42 -13.18 12.42
C ARG A 97 -1.38 -12.07 12.55
N SER A 98 -0.98 -11.51 11.42
CA SER A 98 -0.17 -10.30 11.35
C SER A 98 -0.96 -9.05 11.78
N ASP A 99 -0.29 -8.10 12.43
CA ASP A 99 -0.89 -6.83 12.85
C ASP A 99 -0.64 -5.70 11.85
N ASP A 100 0.36 -5.88 11.00
CA ASP A 100 0.94 -4.89 10.08
C ASP A 100 0.87 -5.31 8.60
N CYS A 101 0.19 -6.41 8.32
CA CYS A 101 0.11 -7.03 6.99
C CYS A 101 1.45 -7.55 6.44
N GLU A 102 2.47 -7.67 7.28
CA GLU A 102 3.75 -8.28 6.91
C GLU A 102 3.77 -9.78 7.26
N ILE A 103 4.53 -10.56 6.50
CA ILE A 103 4.67 -12.00 6.72
C ILE A 103 5.62 -12.25 7.89
N LYS A 104 5.12 -12.89 8.93
CA LYS A 104 5.86 -13.21 10.14
C LYS A 104 6.81 -14.40 9.95
N ARG A 105 7.49 -14.76 11.03
CA ARG A 105 8.33 -15.97 11.08
C ARG A 105 7.46 -17.20 10.92
N PHE A 106 7.92 -18.17 10.12
CA PHE A 106 7.30 -19.47 9.97
C PHE A 106 7.80 -20.45 11.04
N HIS A 107 6.92 -21.29 11.54
CA HIS A 107 7.20 -22.38 12.45
C HIS A 107 7.26 -23.71 11.71
N LYS A 108 8.03 -24.66 12.25
CA LYS A 108 8.31 -25.96 11.64
C LYS A 108 7.12 -26.92 11.54
N GLY A 109 6.03 -26.66 12.28
CA GLY A 109 4.92 -27.61 12.45
C GLY A 109 4.24 -28.03 11.16
N ALA A 110 4.03 -27.12 10.21
CA ALA A 110 3.44 -27.46 8.91
C ALA A 110 4.30 -28.47 8.12
N PHE A 111 5.62 -28.29 8.17
CA PHE A 111 6.59 -29.15 7.48
C PHE A 111 6.71 -30.53 8.15
N TYR A 112 6.62 -30.56 9.47
CA TYR A 112 6.55 -31.79 10.23
C TYR A 112 5.28 -32.63 9.88
N LEU A 113 4.12 -31.97 9.84
CA LEU A 113 2.87 -32.61 9.44
C LEU A 113 2.92 -33.19 8.02
N ALA A 114 3.45 -32.38 7.07
CA ALA A 114 3.60 -32.82 5.68
C ALA A 114 4.44 -34.09 5.56
N GLU A 115 5.57 -34.17 6.28
CA GLU A 115 6.46 -35.32 6.25
C GLU A 115 5.85 -36.54 6.93
N LYS A 116 5.27 -36.39 8.13
CA LYS A 116 4.67 -37.52 8.88
C LYS A 116 3.46 -38.10 8.19
N LEU A 117 2.68 -37.28 7.52
CA LEU A 117 1.49 -37.72 6.75
C LEU A 117 1.82 -38.05 5.28
N GLN A 118 3.09 -37.92 4.88
CA GLN A 118 3.56 -38.14 3.50
C GLN A 118 2.77 -37.34 2.45
N LEU A 119 2.51 -36.06 2.78
CA LEU A 119 1.75 -35.15 1.94
C LEU A 119 2.66 -34.10 1.28
N GLU A 120 2.30 -33.74 0.06
CA GLU A 120 2.92 -32.63 -0.66
C GLU A 120 2.52 -31.28 -0.03
N ILE A 121 3.45 -30.32 -0.01
CA ILE A 121 3.19 -28.96 0.45
C ILE A 121 2.72 -28.12 -0.74
N LYS A 122 1.59 -27.43 -0.58
CA LYS A 122 1.05 -26.47 -1.55
C LYS A 122 1.05 -25.07 -0.94
N PRO A 123 1.99 -24.18 -1.33
CA PRO A 123 2.04 -22.83 -0.83
C PRO A 123 1.01 -21.95 -1.52
N LEU A 124 0.18 -21.26 -0.73
CA LEU A 124 -0.87 -20.35 -1.18
C LEU A 124 -0.72 -19.00 -0.47
N VAL A 125 -0.40 -17.95 -1.24
CA VAL A 125 -0.25 -16.57 -0.73
C VAL A 125 -1.59 -15.84 -0.85
N ILE A 126 -2.02 -15.20 0.24
CA ILE A 126 -3.22 -14.34 0.26
C ILE A 126 -2.78 -12.90 0.51
N TYR A 127 -3.15 -12.02 -0.42
CA TYR A 127 -2.92 -10.59 -0.32
C TYR A 127 -4.24 -9.82 -0.19
N GLY A 128 -4.24 -8.76 0.61
CA GLY A 128 -5.35 -7.81 0.71
C GLY A 128 -6.31 -8.05 1.89
N THR A 129 -6.36 -9.24 2.48
CA THR A 129 -7.29 -9.56 3.58
C THR A 129 -7.05 -8.72 4.82
N GLY A 130 -5.79 -8.49 5.21
CA GLY A 130 -5.43 -7.63 6.33
C GLY A 130 -5.77 -6.14 6.10
N LEU A 131 -5.77 -5.69 4.84
CA LEU A 131 -6.18 -4.34 4.44
C LEU A 131 -7.69 -4.16 4.54
N ILE A 132 -8.45 -5.22 4.25
CA ILE A 132 -9.91 -5.23 4.24
C ILE A 132 -10.47 -5.45 5.64
N SER A 133 -9.89 -6.38 6.40
CA SER A 133 -10.32 -6.71 7.77
C SER A 133 -9.08 -6.99 8.63
N SER A 134 -8.61 -5.98 9.33
CA SER A 134 -7.41 -6.09 10.15
C SER A 134 -7.63 -6.92 11.42
N LYS A 135 -6.55 -7.49 11.97
CA LYS A 135 -6.58 -8.23 13.25
C LYS A 135 -7.20 -7.42 14.39
N LYS A 136 -6.97 -6.10 14.41
CA LYS A 136 -7.50 -5.18 15.45
C LYS A 136 -8.98 -4.84 15.29
N GLN A 137 -9.54 -5.03 14.10
CA GLN A 137 -10.95 -4.78 13.77
C GLN A 137 -11.53 -5.92 12.93
N PRO A 138 -11.63 -7.14 13.49
CA PRO A 138 -11.92 -8.34 12.71
C PRO A 138 -13.35 -8.38 12.14
N PHE A 139 -14.28 -7.65 12.72
CA PHE A 139 -15.69 -7.63 12.27
C PHE A 139 -16.01 -6.46 11.33
N TYR A 140 -15.04 -5.58 11.09
CA TYR A 140 -15.22 -4.45 10.17
C TYR A 140 -14.57 -4.79 8.83
N ILE A 141 -15.42 -5.09 7.84
CA ILE A 141 -15.00 -5.43 6.47
C ILE A 141 -15.13 -4.18 5.60
N LYS A 142 -14.02 -3.75 5.02
CA LYS A 142 -13.95 -2.64 4.08
C LYS A 142 -14.09 -3.12 2.64
N LYS A 143 -14.46 -2.22 1.76
CA LYS A 143 -14.39 -2.47 0.31
C LYS A 143 -12.94 -2.64 -0.13
N GLY A 144 -12.67 -3.69 -0.92
CA GLY A 144 -11.32 -3.95 -1.43
C GLY A 144 -11.22 -5.20 -2.29
N GLU A 145 -10.01 -5.49 -2.73
CA GLU A 145 -9.68 -6.64 -3.56
C GLU A 145 -8.78 -7.61 -2.79
N ILE A 146 -9.06 -8.88 -2.92
CA ILE A 146 -8.27 -9.97 -2.35
C ILE A 146 -7.71 -10.82 -3.49
N ILE A 147 -6.45 -11.18 -3.39
CA ILE A 147 -5.78 -12.09 -4.32
C ILE A 147 -5.35 -13.32 -3.55
N ALA A 148 -5.81 -14.48 -3.96
CA ALA A 148 -5.36 -15.78 -3.49
C ALA A 148 -4.57 -16.47 -4.61
N LYS A 149 -3.26 -16.63 -4.44
CA LYS A 149 -2.36 -17.17 -5.46
C LYS A 149 -1.65 -18.41 -4.97
N VAL A 150 -1.82 -19.52 -5.67
CA VAL A 150 -1.01 -20.72 -5.47
C VAL A 150 0.35 -20.51 -6.15
N ILE A 151 1.42 -20.80 -5.44
CA ILE A 151 2.78 -20.74 -6.01
C ILE A 151 3.03 -22.04 -6.78
N PRO A 152 3.37 -21.98 -8.09
CA PRO A 152 3.55 -23.18 -8.89
C PRO A 152 4.69 -24.08 -8.40
N ASN A 153 4.55 -25.39 -8.53
CA ASN A 153 5.56 -26.38 -8.13
C ASN A 153 6.93 -26.13 -8.77
N SER A 154 6.97 -25.65 -10.01
CA SER A 154 8.21 -25.29 -10.70
C SER A 154 9.07 -24.23 -9.99
N THR A 155 8.46 -23.46 -9.07
CA THR A 155 9.14 -22.42 -8.32
C THR A 155 9.87 -22.95 -7.07
N TYR A 156 9.54 -24.17 -6.58
CA TYR A 156 10.08 -24.70 -5.32
C TYR A 156 10.44 -26.19 -5.34
N SER A 157 10.54 -26.78 -6.52
CA SER A 157 10.89 -28.21 -6.72
C SER A 157 12.32 -28.60 -6.33
N GLU A 158 13.19 -27.65 -6.02
CA GLU A 158 14.63 -27.85 -5.76
C GLU A 158 14.97 -28.30 -4.33
N LEU A 159 13.98 -28.41 -3.42
CA LEU A 159 14.25 -28.87 -2.06
C LEU A 159 14.55 -30.38 -2.02
N SER A 160 15.79 -30.74 -1.70
CA SER A 160 16.19 -32.13 -1.55
C SER A 160 15.46 -32.83 -0.40
N SER A 161 15.32 -34.13 -0.47
CA SER A 161 14.70 -34.97 0.58
C SER A 161 15.41 -34.86 1.95
N ASN A 162 16.68 -34.47 1.96
CA ASN A 162 17.50 -34.34 3.17
C ASN A 162 17.46 -32.94 3.82
N THR A 163 16.59 -32.03 3.34
CA THR A 163 16.50 -30.67 3.86
C THR A 163 15.86 -30.65 5.25
N THR A 164 16.50 -30.03 6.21
CA THR A 164 15.99 -29.89 7.59
C THR A 164 14.71 -29.05 7.67
N TYR A 165 13.89 -29.24 8.71
CA TYR A 165 12.70 -28.39 8.94
C TYR A 165 13.03 -26.90 9.04
N GLN A 166 14.20 -26.55 9.58
CA GLN A 166 14.63 -25.16 9.69
C GLN A 166 14.92 -24.55 8.31
N GLU A 167 15.57 -25.28 7.44
CA GLU A 167 15.85 -24.87 6.07
C GLU A 167 14.55 -24.75 5.26
N LYS A 168 13.67 -25.76 5.33
CA LYS A 168 12.33 -25.71 4.72
C LYS A 168 11.57 -24.45 5.17
N THR A 169 11.57 -24.15 6.47
CA THR A 169 10.92 -22.98 7.06
C THR A 169 11.46 -21.66 6.49
N LYS A 170 12.78 -21.52 6.41
CA LYS A 170 13.45 -20.33 5.85
C LYS A 170 13.16 -20.19 4.36
N TYR A 171 13.25 -21.27 3.61
CA TYR A 171 13.02 -21.31 2.18
C TYR A 171 11.58 -20.87 1.83
N TYR A 172 10.58 -21.55 2.41
CA TYR A 172 9.19 -21.20 2.14
C TYR A 172 8.84 -19.78 2.61
N ARG A 173 9.39 -19.33 3.73
CA ARG A 173 9.19 -17.94 4.16
C ARG A 173 9.76 -16.96 3.14
N LYS A 174 10.96 -17.20 2.59
CA LYS A 174 11.57 -16.35 1.55
C LYS A 174 10.71 -16.33 0.29
N LEU A 175 10.19 -17.49 -0.12
CA LEU A 175 9.28 -17.64 -1.24
C LEU A 175 7.99 -16.82 -1.02
N PHE A 176 7.37 -16.92 0.17
CA PHE A 176 6.20 -16.16 0.52
C PHE A 176 6.44 -14.64 0.54
N LEU A 177 7.56 -14.20 1.07
CA LEU A 177 7.95 -12.79 1.05
C LEU A 177 8.04 -12.25 -0.38
N HIS A 178 8.74 -12.96 -1.26
CA HIS A 178 8.89 -12.58 -2.66
C HIS A 178 7.54 -12.49 -3.38
N GLU A 179 6.71 -13.53 -3.26
CA GLU A 179 5.40 -13.57 -3.92
C GLU A 179 4.43 -12.52 -3.33
N TYR A 180 4.45 -12.32 -2.01
CA TYR A 180 3.63 -11.33 -1.34
C TYR A 180 4.02 -9.90 -1.77
N ASP A 181 5.32 -9.60 -1.85
CA ASP A 181 5.82 -8.30 -2.33
C ASP A 181 5.45 -8.07 -3.79
N THR A 182 5.53 -9.10 -4.64
CA THR A 182 5.07 -9.03 -6.03
C THR A 182 3.58 -8.69 -6.12
N LEU A 183 2.74 -9.34 -5.33
CA LEU A 183 1.30 -9.04 -5.26
C LEU A 183 1.06 -7.64 -4.70
N LYS A 184 1.80 -7.23 -3.68
CA LYS A 184 1.75 -5.88 -3.10
C LYS A 184 2.08 -4.82 -4.15
N GLU A 185 3.12 -5.01 -4.94
CA GLU A 185 3.49 -4.10 -6.02
C GLU A 185 2.40 -4.03 -7.11
N GLN A 186 1.84 -5.17 -7.48
CA GLN A 186 0.83 -5.25 -8.54
C GLN A 186 -0.53 -4.69 -8.13
N TYR A 187 -1.00 -4.96 -6.91
CA TYR A 187 -2.38 -4.71 -6.47
C TYR A 187 -2.54 -3.61 -5.42
N ASN A 188 -1.47 -3.11 -4.83
CA ASN A 188 -1.53 -2.08 -3.78
C ASN A 188 -2.10 -0.73 -4.24
N ARG A 189 -2.36 -0.58 -5.53
CA ARG A 189 -2.91 0.64 -6.14
C ARG A 189 -4.36 0.95 -5.75
N THR A 190 -5.07 0.03 -5.10
CA THR A 190 -6.52 0.15 -4.90
C THR A 190 -6.95 0.37 -3.45
N THR A 191 -6.10 0.12 -2.48
CA THR A 191 -6.49 0.22 -1.06
C THR A 191 -5.42 0.93 -0.24
N ASN A 192 -5.68 2.18 0.10
CA ASN A 192 -4.81 2.96 0.98
C ASN A 192 -5.40 3.19 2.38
N ASP A 193 -6.56 2.60 2.70
CA ASP A 193 -7.22 2.85 3.99
C ASP A 193 -6.39 2.41 5.20
N TYR A 194 -5.64 1.32 5.06
CA TYR A 194 -4.67 0.91 6.08
C TYR A 194 -3.57 1.96 6.24
N TYR A 195 -2.99 2.40 5.13
CA TYR A 195 -1.92 3.40 5.12
C TYR A 195 -2.41 4.79 5.57
N LYS A 196 -3.67 5.17 5.30
CA LYS A 196 -4.24 6.41 5.84
C LYS A 196 -4.22 6.44 7.38
N LYS A 197 -4.54 5.32 8.03
CA LYS A 197 -4.45 5.23 9.49
C LYS A 197 -3.01 5.35 9.99
N LEU A 198 -2.07 4.73 9.30
CA LEU A 198 -0.65 4.80 9.62
C LEU A 198 -0.13 6.22 9.41
N LEU A 199 -0.52 6.86 8.31
CA LEU A 199 -0.19 8.24 8.00
C LEU A 199 -0.72 9.20 9.08
N ILE A 200 -1.99 9.09 9.50
CA ILE A 200 -2.55 9.90 10.58
C ILE A 200 -1.76 9.68 11.87
N LYS A 201 -1.42 8.41 12.19
CA LYS A 201 -0.62 8.08 13.37
C LYS A 201 0.75 8.76 13.38
N ASN A 202 1.32 9.02 12.21
CA ASN A 202 2.59 9.73 12.05
C ASN A 202 2.56 11.17 12.61
N TYR A 203 1.36 11.76 12.71
CA TYR A 203 1.16 13.13 13.18
C TYR A 203 0.50 13.23 14.56
N ILE A 204 0.16 12.11 15.19
CA ILE A 204 -0.30 12.08 16.59
C ILE A 204 0.82 12.59 17.48
N TYR A 205 0.48 13.42 18.46
CA TYR A 205 1.42 14.10 19.39
C TYR A 205 2.30 15.21 18.78
N LYS A 206 2.05 15.62 17.53
CA LYS A 206 2.72 16.77 16.91
C LYS A 206 1.90 18.07 17.02
N GLY A 207 1.00 18.13 17.96
CA GLY A 207 0.08 19.22 18.21
C GLY A 207 -1.34 18.96 17.71
N PRO A 208 -2.37 19.41 18.46
CA PRO A 208 -3.77 19.10 18.18
C PRO A 208 -4.27 19.66 16.85
N VAL A 209 -3.77 20.83 16.45
CA VAL A 209 -4.16 21.47 15.18
C VAL A 209 -3.64 20.65 13.99
N LEU A 210 -2.39 20.19 14.02
CA LEU A 210 -1.81 19.40 12.95
C LEU A 210 -2.46 18.01 12.87
N GLU A 211 -2.71 17.37 14.00
CA GLU A 211 -3.41 16.08 14.03
C GLU A 211 -4.82 16.19 13.42
N TRP A 212 -5.58 17.22 13.83
CA TRP A 212 -6.92 17.49 13.29
C TRP A 212 -6.87 17.76 11.77
N TYR A 213 -5.93 18.60 11.33
CA TYR A 213 -5.72 18.89 9.90
C TYR A 213 -5.44 17.61 9.11
N MET A 214 -4.55 16.75 9.60
CA MET A 214 -4.20 15.51 8.92
C MET A 214 -5.37 14.52 8.86
N ARG A 215 -6.21 14.45 9.90
CA ARG A 215 -7.43 13.63 9.88
C ARG A 215 -8.41 14.10 8.82
N ILE A 216 -8.61 15.40 8.70
CA ILE A 216 -9.48 15.99 7.66
C ILE A 216 -8.86 15.77 6.27
N LYS A 217 -7.60 16.13 6.09
CA LYS A 217 -6.91 16.00 4.81
C LYS A 217 -6.92 14.55 4.30
N CYS A 218 -6.59 13.58 5.15
CA CYS A 218 -6.66 12.16 4.79
C CYS A 218 -8.08 11.66 4.47
N LYS A 219 -9.11 12.26 5.06
CA LYS A 219 -10.52 11.92 4.76
C LYS A 219 -10.98 12.52 3.44
N MET A 220 -10.60 13.76 3.16
CA MET A 220 -11.02 14.51 1.97
C MET A 220 -10.15 14.19 0.75
N ASP A 221 -8.87 13.88 0.96
CA ASP A 221 -7.94 13.65 -0.13
C ASP A 221 -8.08 12.22 -0.68
N GLY A 222 -8.82 12.09 -1.78
CA GLY A 222 -8.97 10.85 -2.55
C GLY A 222 -7.88 10.63 -3.60
N TYR A 223 -6.94 11.57 -3.73
CA TYR A 223 -6.00 11.61 -4.87
C TYR A 223 -4.75 10.76 -4.71
N TYR A 224 -4.48 10.16 -3.54
CA TYR A 224 -3.33 9.28 -3.35
C TYR A 224 -3.25 8.15 -4.39
N ASN A 225 -4.40 7.54 -4.72
CA ASN A 225 -4.48 6.51 -5.75
C ASN A 225 -4.20 7.06 -7.16
N PHE A 226 -4.53 8.33 -7.40
CA PHE A 226 -4.20 8.99 -8.66
C PHE A 226 -2.69 9.15 -8.79
N TRP A 227 -2.04 9.75 -7.81
CA TRP A 227 -0.59 9.93 -7.79
C TRP A 227 0.14 8.60 -7.93
N ASP A 228 -0.25 7.58 -7.14
CA ASP A 228 0.36 6.26 -7.18
C ASP A 228 0.29 5.60 -8.56
N ARG A 229 -0.85 5.74 -9.26
CA ARG A 229 -1.03 5.16 -10.61
C ARG A 229 -0.22 5.85 -11.70
N LYS A 230 0.13 7.12 -11.53
CA LYS A 230 0.91 7.89 -12.51
C LYS A 230 2.41 7.78 -12.33
N LEU A 231 2.84 7.26 -11.18
CA LEU A 231 4.24 7.15 -10.81
C LEU A 231 4.72 5.69 -10.92
N PRO A 232 5.94 5.44 -11.40
CA PRO A 232 6.53 4.10 -11.37
C PRO A 232 6.62 3.57 -9.94
N ARG A 233 6.66 2.24 -9.80
CA ARG A 233 6.80 1.58 -8.49
C ARG A 233 8.22 1.72 -7.92
N GLU A 234 9.20 1.88 -8.78
CA GLU A 234 10.57 2.21 -8.46
C GLU A 234 10.94 3.49 -9.20
N ALA A 235 11.19 4.55 -8.45
CA ALA A 235 11.41 5.88 -9.02
C ALA A 235 12.05 6.81 -7.99
N ARG A 236 12.84 7.77 -8.48
CA ARG A 236 13.22 8.96 -7.71
C ARG A 236 12.20 10.06 -7.95
N ILE A 237 11.57 10.53 -6.89
CA ILE A 237 10.47 11.49 -6.91
C ILE A 237 10.86 12.72 -6.10
N VAL A 238 10.61 13.90 -6.62
CA VAL A 238 10.74 15.16 -5.89
C VAL A 238 9.36 15.81 -5.75
N ASP A 239 8.92 16.04 -4.52
CA ASP A 239 7.67 16.74 -4.17
C ASP A 239 8.02 18.18 -3.76
N VAL A 240 7.72 19.15 -4.63
CA VAL A 240 8.09 20.57 -4.48
C VAL A 240 6.92 21.33 -3.84
N GLY A 241 7.16 21.86 -2.64
CA GLY A 241 6.12 22.39 -1.76
C GLY A 241 5.43 21.27 -0.99
N CYS A 242 6.21 20.31 -0.45
CA CYS A 242 5.71 19.10 0.19
C CYS A 242 4.97 19.32 1.53
N GLY A 243 5.08 20.53 2.11
CA GLY A 243 4.55 20.85 3.42
C GLY A 243 5.06 19.88 4.50
N TYR A 244 4.17 19.28 5.25
CA TYR A 244 4.50 18.30 6.29
C TYR A 244 4.86 16.89 5.75
N GLY A 245 5.03 16.72 4.43
CA GLY A 245 5.43 15.46 3.81
C GLY A 245 4.32 14.40 3.67
N GLN A 246 3.06 14.80 3.78
CA GLN A 246 1.92 13.88 3.76
C GLN A 246 1.88 13.02 2.49
N LEU A 247 2.04 13.64 1.31
CA LEU A 247 2.04 12.91 0.04
C LEU A 247 3.28 12.03 -0.09
N CYS A 248 4.46 12.54 0.29
CA CYS A 248 5.71 11.79 0.29
C CYS A 248 5.60 10.50 1.11
N PHE A 249 5.09 10.58 2.34
CA PHE A 249 4.92 9.41 3.19
C PHE A 249 3.92 8.41 2.60
N MET A 250 2.79 8.88 2.05
CA MET A 250 1.81 8.00 1.44
C MET A 250 2.41 7.28 0.22
N LEU A 251 3.12 7.99 -0.66
CA LEU A 251 3.75 7.40 -1.84
C LEU A 251 4.84 6.37 -1.46
N GLY A 252 5.60 6.62 -0.40
CA GLY A 252 6.57 5.66 0.12
C GLY A 252 5.94 4.43 0.76
N LEU A 253 4.82 4.59 1.48
CA LEU A 253 4.04 3.46 2.02
C LEU A 253 3.44 2.59 0.90
N LEU A 254 2.96 3.23 -0.18
CA LEU A 254 2.38 2.55 -1.34
C LEU A 254 3.43 1.82 -2.17
N SER A 255 4.67 2.31 -2.23
CA SER A 255 5.79 1.61 -2.86
C SER A 255 7.12 1.88 -2.13
N PRO A 256 7.60 0.93 -1.32
CA PRO A 256 8.85 1.08 -0.56
C PRO A 256 10.12 1.16 -1.43
N LYS A 257 10.03 0.91 -2.74
CA LYS A 257 11.14 1.05 -3.69
C LYS A 257 11.37 2.48 -4.15
N ARG A 258 10.41 3.39 -3.93
CA ARG A 258 10.53 4.80 -4.29
C ARG A 258 11.55 5.51 -3.39
N GLU A 259 12.40 6.32 -4.00
CA GLU A 259 13.20 7.34 -3.31
C GLU A 259 12.48 8.68 -3.44
N ILE A 260 12.13 9.30 -2.31
CA ILE A 260 11.30 10.49 -2.29
C ILE A 260 12.01 11.60 -1.56
N ILE A 261 12.09 12.76 -2.22
CA ILE A 261 12.66 13.99 -1.65
C ILE A 261 11.51 15.00 -1.58
N GLY A 262 11.10 15.35 -0.38
CA GLY A 262 10.18 16.45 -0.14
C GLY A 262 10.95 17.74 0.08
N ILE A 263 10.51 18.83 -0.56
CA ILE A 263 11.15 20.14 -0.46
C ILE A 263 10.09 21.16 -0.09
N ASP A 264 10.34 21.95 0.96
CA ASP A 264 9.49 23.07 1.35
C ASP A 264 10.34 24.21 1.89
N TYR A 265 9.87 25.44 1.75
CA TYR A 265 10.61 26.61 2.27
C TYR A 265 10.43 26.78 3.78
N ASP A 266 9.36 26.25 4.36
CA ASP A 266 9.02 26.34 5.77
C ASP A 266 9.84 25.32 6.59
N SER A 267 10.85 25.84 7.32
CA SER A 267 11.74 25.02 8.16
C SER A 267 11.00 24.21 9.21
N ASP A 268 9.93 24.76 9.80
CA ASP A 268 9.19 24.11 10.87
C ASP A 268 8.45 22.86 10.33
N LYS A 269 7.92 22.98 9.11
CA LYS A 269 7.27 21.85 8.44
C LYS A 269 8.28 20.74 8.09
N ILE A 270 9.44 21.13 7.60
CA ILE A 270 10.53 20.21 7.24
C ILE A 270 11.08 19.52 8.48
N GLU A 271 11.28 20.21 9.58
CA GLU A 271 11.71 19.62 10.83
C GLU A 271 10.70 18.60 11.34
N LEU A 272 9.40 18.92 11.34
CA LEU A 272 8.34 17.99 11.71
C LEU A 272 8.28 16.77 10.78
N ALA A 273 8.52 16.94 9.50
CA ALA A 273 8.54 15.84 8.53
C ALA A 273 9.75 14.92 8.78
N ASN A 274 10.95 15.48 8.96
CA ASN A 274 12.16 14.70 9.25
C ASN A 274 12.09 13.96 10.61
N ASN A 275 11.44 14.54 11.61
CA ASN A 275 11.23 13.95 12.94
C ASN A 275 10.03 12.97 12.97
N SER A 276 9.55 12.52 11.83
CA SER A 276 8.43 11.58 11.73
C SER A 276 8.92 10.13 11.68
N PHE A 277 8.19 9.19 12.31
CA PHE A 277 8.60 7.79 12.32
C PHE A 277 8.54 7.10 10.94
N LEU A 278 7.86 7.70 9.97
CA LEU A 278 7.85 7.24 8.58
C LEU A 278 9.03 7.78 7.76
N ALA A 279 9.75 8.77 8.26
CA ALA A 279 10.99 9.24 7.62
C ALA A 279 12.06 8.15 7.71
N ASN A 280 12.78 7.94 6.62
CA ASN A 280 13.81 6.90 6.53
C ASN A 280 14.84 7.27 5.44
N GLY A 281 15.81 6.41 5.18
CA GLY A 281 16.85 6.70 4.18
C GLY A 281 16.34 6.93 2.75
N LYS A 282 15.12 6.47 2.43
CA LYS A 282 14.49 6.65 1.11
C LYS A 282 13.47 7.81 1.06
N ILE A 283 12.94 8.24 2.21
CA ILE A 283 12.03 9.39 2.31
C ILE A 283 12.73 10.45 3.13
N ARG A 284 13.15 11.53 2.47
CA ARG A 284 13.95 12.61 3.06
C ARG A 284 13.33 13.95 2.76
N PHE A 285 13.53 14.91 3.65
CA PHE A 285 13.02 16.26 3.49
C PHE A 285 14.15 17.27 3.63
N SER A 286 14.13 18.30 2.79
CA SER A 286 15.09 19.39 2.82
C SER A 286 14.38 20.73 2.73
N GLN A 287 14.86 21.69 3.51
CA GLN A 287 14.41 23.06 3.38
C GLN A 287 14.98 23.66 2.08
N GLY A 288 14.13 24.34 1.32
CA GLY A 288 14.56 25.03 0.11
C GLY A 288 13.45 25.88 -0.48
N ASN A 289 13.85 27.05 -0.99
CA ASN A 289 12.94 27.88 -1.76
C ASN A 289 12.89 27.38 -3.19
N MET A 290 11.70 27.10 -3.71
CA MET A 290 11.52 26.61 -5.10
C MET A 290 12.05 27.61 -6.15
N GLN A 291 12.29 28.87 -5.78
CA GLN A 291 12.85 29.88 -6.69
C GLN A 291 14.33 29.63 -7.01
N ASP A 292 15.09 29.08 -6.07
CA ASP A 292 16.55 29.02 -6.12
C ASP A 292 17.11 27.60 -5.95
N ILE A 293 16.22 26.61 -5.79
CA ILE A 293 16.61 25.24 -5.47
C ILE A 293 17.27 24.53 -6.64
N ILE A 294 18.34 23.79 -6.36
CA ILE A 294 18.96 22.86 -7.30
C ILE A 294 18.23 21.51 -7.19
N LEU A 295 17.53 21.13 -8.24
CA LEU A 295 16.80 19.87 -8.31
C LEU A 295 17.72 18.74 -8.78
N PRO A 296 17.68 17.55 -8.15
CA PRO A 296 18.37 16.38 -8.66
C PRO A 296 17.69 15.82 -9.92
N GLU A 297 18.41 15.05 -10.72
CA GLU A 297 17.81 14.24 -11.78
C GLU A 297 16.81 13.25 -11.17
N SER A 298 15.60 13.19 -11.74
CA SER A 298 14.49 12.46 -11.15
C SER A 298 13.52 11.91 -12.19
N ASP A 299 12.82 10.84 -11.81
CA ASP A 299 11.80 10.23 -12.64
C ASP A 299 10.46 10.96 -12.55
N ALA A 300 10.26 11.71 -11.46
CA ALA A 300 9.07 12.53 -11.31
C ALA A 300 9.29 13.79 -10.48
N PHE A 301 8.66 14.88 -10.90
CA PHE A 301 8.48 16.07 -10.11
C PHE A 301 6.99 16.28 -9.83
N ILE A 302 6.64 16.59 -8.58
CA ILE A 302 5.25 16.79 -8.14
C ILE A 302 5.11 18.21 -7.59
N PHE A 303 4.05 18.89 -8.03
CA PHE A 303 3.55 20.13 -7.46
C PHE A 303 2.09 19.90 -7.06
N ASN A 304 1.84 19.83 -5.76
CA ASN A 304 0.51 19.54 -5.23
C ASN A 304 -0.02 20.76 -4.46
N ASP A 305 -0.74 21.64 -5.16
CA ASP A 305 -1.25 22.92 -4.64
C ASP A 305 -0.11 23.82 -4.10
N SER A 306 0.99 23.96 -4.85
CA SER A 306 2.17 24.68 -4.40
C SER A 306 2.70 25.75 -5.37
N LEU A 307 2.43 25.65 -6.67
CA LEU A 307 2.95 26.58 -7.67
C LEU A 307 2.35 27.99 -7.56
N HIS A 308 1.11 28.10 -7.10
CA HIS A 308 0.42 29.40 -7.02
C HIS A 308 1.02 30.37 -5.97
N TYR A 309 1.96 29.91 -5.14
CA TYR A 309 2.65 30.76 -4.16
C TYR A 309 3.80 31.58 -4.76
N VAL A 310 4.23 31.30 -5.98
CA VAL A 310 5.30 32.01 -6.67
C VAL A 310 4.81 32.78 -7.89
N THR A 311 5.62 33.75 -8.35
CA THR A 311 5.28 34.58 -9.51
C THR A 311 5.24 33.76 -10.81
N PRO A 312 4.49 34.17 -11.85
CA PRO A 312 4.44 33.49 -13.14
C PRO A 312 5.81 33.27 -13.78
N SER A 313 6.71 34.24 -13.67
CA SER A 313 8.09 34.11 -14.17
C SER A 313 8.88 33.02 -13.41
N CYS A 314 8.64 32.89 -12.11
CA CYS A 314 9.23 31.83 -11.32
C CYS A 314 8.61 30.46 -11.65
N GLN A 315 7.29 30.39 -11.85
CA GLN A 315 6.61 29.16 -12.28
C GLN A 315 7.21 28.63 -13.58
N GLU A 316 7.42 29.49 -14.58
CA GLU A 316 8.05 29.11 -15.85
C GLU A 316 9.47 28.59 -15.63
N ARG A 317 10.30 29.34 -14.88
CA ARG A 317 11.69 28.96 -14.61
C ARG A 317 11.82 27.63 -13.91
N ILE A 318 10.99 27.36 -12.88
CA ILE A 318 11.05 26.09 -12.15
C ILE A 318 10.57 24.92 -12.99
N LEU A 319 9.53 25.08 -13.82
CA LEU A 319 9.07 24.03 -14.71
C LEU A 319 10.09 23.70 -15.81
N CYS A 320 10.80 24.72 -16.34
CA CYS A 320 11.95 24.51 -17.24
C CYS A 320 13.07 23.74 -16.55
N HIS A 321 13.38 24.08 -15.29
CA HIS A 321 14.38 23.38 -14.52
C HIS A 321 13.97 21.93 -14.28
N CYS A 322 12.72 21.65 -13.89
CA CYS A 322 12.19 20.29 -13.78
C CYS A 322 12.30 19.52 -15.12
N ALA A 323 11.91 20.13 -16.22
CA ALA A 323 12.01 19.50 -17.54
C ALA A 323 13.46 19.15 -17.92
N SER A 324 14.43 20.03 -17.60
CA SER A 324 15.86 19.75 -17.85
C SER A 324 16.40 18.59 -17.00
N ARG A 325 15.89 18.40 -15.79
CA ARG A 325 16.32 17.36 -14.82
C ARG A 325 15.47 16.09 -14.85
N LEU A 326 14.47 16.03 -15.72
CA LEU A 326 13.61 14.88 -15.85
C LEU A 326 14.35 13.75 -16.58
N ASN A 327 14.36 12.56 -15.98
CA ASN A 327 14.91 11.36 -16.60
C ASN A 327 14.12 10.97 -17.88
N PRO A 328 14.66 10.15 -18.78
CA PRO A 328 13.90 9.57 -19.88
C PRO A 328 12.63 8.87 -19.36
N ASN A 329 11.49 9.08 -20.03
CA ASN A 329 10.16 8.59 -19.61
C ASN A 329 9.65 9.14 -18.26
N GLY A 330 10.31 10.15 -17.70
CA GLY A 330 9.87 10.80 -16.48
C GLY A 330 8.65 11.69 -16.68
N VAL A 331 8.07 12.16 -15.57
CA VAL A 331 6.82 12.95 -15.59
C VAL A 331 6.88 14.12 -14.61
N ILE A 332 6.34 15.27 -15.03
CA ILE A 332 6.02 16.39 -14.13
C ILE A 332 4.51 16.36 -13.91
N LEU A 333 4.11 16.23 -12.65
CA LEU A 333 2.71 16.18 -12.23
C LEU A 333 2.36 17.44 -11.45
N ILE A 334 1.42 18.21 -11.95
CA ILE A 334 0.97 19.45 -11.31
C ILE A 334 -0.52 19.32 -11.00
N ARG A 335 -0.91 19.51 -9.75
CA ARG A 335 -2.30 19.68 -9.33
C ARG A 335 -2.49 21.09 -8.84
N GLU A 336 -3.34 21.86 -9.53
CA GLU A 336 -3.60 23.25 -9.22
C GLU A 336 -5.03 23.65 -9.57
N GLY A 337 -5.49 24.76 -8.96
CA GLY A 337 -6.70 25.43 -9.38
C GLY A 337 -6.52 26.13 -10.73
N ASP A 338 -7.32 25.77 -11.72
CA ASP A 338 -7.30 26.40 -13.05
C ASP A 338 -7.97 27.77 -13.02
N SER A 339 -7.18 28.84 -13.16
CA SER A 339 -7.67 30.23 -13.16
C SER A 339 -8.57 30.59 -14.34
N SER A 340 -8.57 29.81 -15.42
CA SER A 340 -9.47 30.03 -16.56
C SER A 340 -10.94 29.70 -16.25
N LYS A 341 -11.20 28.87 -15.22
CA LYS A 341 -12.53 28.45 -14.77
C LYS A 341 -13.11 29.39 -13.71
N LYS A 342 -13.43 30.62 -14.09
CA LYS A 342 -13.78 31.74 -13.20
C LYS A 342 -14.81 31.45 -12.11
N THR A 343 -15.85 30.69 -12.40
CA THR A 343 -16.97 30.40 -11.47
C THR A 343 -16.57 29.36 -10.41
N GLU A 344 -15.92 28.30 -10.84
CA GLU A 344 -15.49 27.18 -9.99
C GLU A 344 -14.25 27.52 -9.17
N HIS A 345 -13.43 28.45 -9.67
CA HIS A 345 -12.17 28.88 -9.07
C HIS A 345 -12.36 29.71 -7.78
N LYS A 346 -13.48 30.42 -7.61
CA LYS A 346 -13.81 31.24 -6.42
C LYS A 346 -13.76 30.42 -5.12
N THR A 347 -14.16 29.15 -5.16
CA THR A 347 -14.14 28.26 -4.00
C THR A 347 -12.71 27.93 -3.57
N ILE A 348 -11.83 27.69 -4.52
CA ILE A 348 -10.42 27.39 -4.26
C ILE A 348 -9.71 28.61 -3.69
N ILE A 349 -9.91 29.79 -4.30
CA ILE A 349 -9.34 31.05 -3.78
C ILE A 349 -9.79 31.29 -2.33
N LYS A 350 -11.07 31.11 -2.02
CA LYS A 350 -11.57 31.28 -0.65
C LYS A 350 -10.92 30.30 0.33
N SER A 351 -10.74 29.04 -0.07
CA SER A 351 -10.09 28.00 0.73
C SER A 351 -8.63 28.36 1.01
N GLU A 352 -7.89 28.83 0.00
CA GLU A 352 -6.50 29.22 0.17
C GLU A 352 -6.34 30.50 0.98
N ILE A 353 -7.19 31.50 0.80
CA ILE A 353 -7.19 32.70 1.63
C ILE A 353 -7.48 32.34 3.10
N TRP A 354 -8.41 31.43 3.33
CA TRP A 354 -8.72 30.97 4.68
C TRP A 354 -7.54 30.24 5.32
N SER A 355 -6.89 29.33 4.57
CA SER A 355 -5.71 28.59 5.00
C SER A 355 -4.50 29.49 5.30
N THR A 356 -4.25 30.49 4.45
CA THR A 356 -3.07 31.36 4.56
C THR A 356 -3.27 32.52 5.52
N ARG A 357 -4.41 33.22 5.46
CA ARG A 357 -4.63 34.46 6.22
C ARG A 357 -5.32 34.25 7.57
N ILE A 358 -6.22 33.28 7.68
CA ILE A 358 -7.01 33.07 8.91
C ILE A 358 -6.33 32.03 9.80
N ILE A 359 -6.02 30.84 9.27
CA ILE A 359 -5.39 29.77 10.06
C ILE A 359 -3.86 29.95 10.12
N LYS A 360 -3.28 30.73 9.20
CA LYS A 360 -1.82 30.91 9.02
C LYS A 360 -1.06 29.57 8.89
N PHE A 361 -1.72 28.59 8.28
CA PHE A 361 -1.16 27.24 8.11
C PHE A 361 -0.11 27.22 6.99
N ASN A 362 -0.30 28.04 5.95
CA ASN A 362 0.66 28.26 4.90
C ASN A 362 1.17 29.72 4.98
N LYS A 363 2.47 29.89 5.03
CA LYS A 363 3.13 31.20 5.00
C LYS A 363 3.19 31.66 3.53
N THR A 364 2.75 32.87 3.21
CA THR A 364 2.93 33.51 1.90
C THR A 364 3.11 35.01 2.09
N GLU A 365 4.04 35.57 1.35
CA GLU A 365 4.36 37.01 1.39
C GLU A 365 3.76 37.79 0.21
N GLY A 366 3.16 37.09 -0.77
CA GLY A 366 2.69 37.67 -2.02
C GLY A 366 1.26 37.30 -2.42
N PRO A 367 0.79 37.80 -3.56
CA PRO A 367 -0.48 37.40 -4.14
C PRO A 367 -0.44 35.94 -4.62
N LEU A 368 -1.60 35.27 -4.62
CA LEU A 368 -1.73 33.93 -5.17
C LEU A 368 -1.81 34.02 -6.71
N ASN A 369 -0.93 33.31 -7.38
CA ASN A 369 -0.79 33.31 -8.84
C ASN A 369 -1.16 31.94 -9.42
N PHE A 370 -2.46 31.67 -9.53
CA PHE A 370 -2.91 30.41 -10.09
C PHE A 370 -2.63 30.32 -11.59
N ILE A 371 -2.15 29.17 -12.03
CA ILE A 371 -1.93 28.88 -13.45
C ILE A 371 -3.25 28.67 -14.19
N SER A 372 -3.24 28.84 -15.52
CA SER A 372 -4.36 28.50 -16.38
C SER A 372 -3.99 27.34 -17.32
N SER A 373 -5.02 26.57 -17.73
CA SER A 373 -4.81 25.52 -18.73
C SER A 373 -4.22 26.06 -20.03
N ASP A 374 -4.59 27.28 -20.44
CA ASP A 374 -4.04 27.90 -21.64
C ASP A 374 -2.56 28.26 -21.51
N TRP A 375 -2.16 28.77 -20.34
CA TRP A 375 -0.76 29.07 -20.07
C TRP A 375 0.10 27.80 -20.11
N ILE A 376 -0.35 26.70 -19.49
CA ILE A 376 0.37 25.41 -19.51
C ILE A 376 0.46 24.86 -20.95
N ARG A 377 -0.60 25.00 -21.78
CA ARG A 377 -0.55 24.60 -23.19
C ARG A 377 0.49 25.39 -23.98
N GLN A 378 0.57 26.70 -23.76
CA GLN A 378 1.58 27.57 -24.39
C GLN A 378 2.99 27.21 -23.91
N PHE A 379 3.15 26.99 -22.61
CA PHE A 379 4.42 26.56 -22.01
C PHE A 379 4.89 25.25 -22.64
N THR A 380 4.10 24.18 -22.63
CA THR A 380 4.49 22.89 -23.16
C THR A 380 4.77 22.91 -24.65
N LYS A 381 4.03 23.72 -25.43
CA LYS A 381 4.31 23.94 -26.86
C LYS A 381 5.65 24.64 -27.08
N ARG A 382 5.97 25.66 -26.26
CA ARG A 382 7.23 26.42 -26.36
C ARG A 382 8.47 25.57 -26.10
N TYR A 383 8.37 24.64 -25.16
CA TYR A 383 9.50 23.81 -24.72
C TYR A 383 9.46 22.39 -25.27
N ASP A 384 8.65 22.12 -26.31
CA ASP A 384 8.52 20.82 -26.97
C ASP A 384 8.25 19.68 -25.99
N LEU A 385 7.21 19.86 -25.16
CA LEU A 385 6.79 18.88 -24.13
C LEU A 385 5.38 18.36 -24.42
N ASN A 386 5.13 17.11 -24.12
CA ASN A 386 3.81 16.52 -24.18
C ASN A 386 2.96 16.93 -22.98
N LEU A 387 1.68 17.22 -23.18
CA LEU A 387 0.74 17.61 -22.14
C LEU A 387 -0.52 16.75 -22.18
N LYS A 388 -0.89 16.18 -21.04
CA LYS A 388 -2.21 15.62 -20.78
C LYS A 388 -2.88 16.36 -19.63
N ILE A 389 -4.15 16.75 -19.80
CA ILE A 389 -4.92 17.45 -18.77
C ILE A 389 -6.03 16.52 -18.28
N GLU A 390 -6.13 16.34 -16.97
CA GLU A 390 -7.20 15.57 -16.32
C GLU A 390 -7.88 16.44 -15.26
N GLN A 391 -9.21 16.45 -15.22
CA GLN A 391 -9.96 17.19 -14.21
C GLN A 391 -10.17 16.33 -12.96
N CYS A 392 -9.87 16.89 -11.78
CA CYS A 392 -10.02 16.18 -10.52
C CYS A 392 -11.48 15.95 -10.14
N ASP A 393 -12.29 17.00 -10.20
CA ASP A 393 -13.71 16.98 -9.87
C ASP A 393 -14.45 17.98 -10.77
N ARG A 394 -15.69 17.63 -11.16
CA ARG A 394 -16.54 18.51 -11.97
C ARG A 394 -17.06 19.73 -11.20
N LYS A 395 -16.98 19.72 -9.86
CA LYS A 395 -17.49 20.78 -8.99
C LYS A 395 -16.45 21.83 -8.61
N THR A 396 -15.17 21.58 -8.88
CA THR A 396 -14.06 22.48 -8.56
C THR A 396 -13.21 22.75 -9.78
N SER A 397 -12.44 23.85 -9.76
CA SER A 397 -11.47 24.15 -10.83
C SER A 397 -10.17 23.33 -10.70
N GLN A 398 -10.08 22.40 -9.72
CA GLN A 398 -8.90 21.56 -9.53
C GLN A 398 -8.60 20.73 -10.77
N THR A 399 -7.45 20.97 -11.34
CA THR A 399 -7.00 20.37 -12.60
C THR A 399 -5.62 19.72 -12.40
N ILE A 400 -5.41 18.61 -13.06
CA ILE A 400 -4.12 17.92 -13.05
C ILE A 400 -3.50 18.01 -14.42
N TYR A 401 -2.29 18.53 -14.47
CA TYR A 401 -1.45 18.61 -15.65
C TYR A 401 -0.35 17.56 -15.57
N ILE A 402 -0.24 16.74 -16.59
CA ILE A 402 0.73 15.66 -16.73
C ILE A 402 1.62 16.04 -17.90
N ILE A 403 2.87 16.36 -17.63
CA ILE A 403 3.85 16.83 -18.60
C ILE A 403 4.96 15.79 -18.72
N THR A 404 5.31 15.42 -19.95
CA THR A 404 6.39 14.47 -20.25
C THR A 404 7.28 15.01 -21.35
N LYS A 405 8.50 14.51 -21.45
CA LYS A 405 9.32 14.71 -22.64
C LYS A 405 8.69 13.98 -23.84
N PRO A 406 9.00 14.41 -25.06
CA PRO A 406 8.59 13.75 -26.30
C PRO A 406 8.97 12.27 -26.35
#